data_2b27fb4b4780662402b9a1ae795cd0ef
#
_entry.id   2b27fb4b4780662402b9a1ae795cd0ef
#
_cell.length_a   1.000
_cell.length_b   1.000
_cell.length_c   1.000
_cell.angle_alpha   90.00
_cell.angle_beta   90.00
_cell.angle_gamma   90.00
#
_symmetry.space_group_name_H-M   'P 1'
#
loop_
_entity.id
_entity.type
_entity.pdbx_description
1 polymer ?
#
loop_
_entity_poly.entity_id
_entity_poly.type
_entity_poly.pdbx_seq_one_letter_code
_entity_poly.pdbx_strand_id
1 'polypeptide(L)'
;ERLKGIQKDFDLPMQSHLSENPGEIAWVKELCPWSEFYGDAYDHFGLFGGECPTIMAHCVYSGEEEIARMKERGVFIAHCPDSNTNLSSGVAPVRRYLEEGMNIGLGSDVAGGTSENLFAAMAQSIQASKLRWRLLDASLKPLTIEEAFYMATKGGGAFFGKVGSFEPGYEFDAVV
;
A
#
# COMPACT_ATOMS: atom_id res chain seq x y z
N GLU A 1 -12.18 -0.05 -18.72
CA GLU A 1 -11.76 -0.26 -20.12
C GLU A 1 -10.92 0.89 -20.67
N ARG A 2 -11.40 2.16 -20.59
CA ARG A 2 -10.65 3.31 -21.14
C ARG A 2 -9.28 3.50 -20.50
N LEU A 3 -9.17 3.41 -19.16
CA LEU A 3 -7.91 3.50 -18.45
C LEU A 3 -6.94 2.38 -18.84
N LYS A 4 -7.45 1.15 -19.02
CA LYS A 4 -6.63 0.03 -19.49
C LYS A 4 -6.08 0.26 -20.90
N GLY A 5 -6.87 0.87 -21.79
CA GLY A 5 -6.40 1.26 -23.12
C GLY A 5 -5.21 2.21 -23.04
N ILE A 6 -5.34 3.30 -22.25
CA ILE A 6 -4.25 4.28 -22.05
C ILE A 6 -3.01 3.62 -21.42
N GLN A 7 -3.21 2.80 -20.38
CA GLN A 7 -2.13 2.09 -19.71
C GLN A 7 -1.32 1.24 -20.71
N LYS A 8 -2.03 0.48 -21.54
CA LYS A 8 -1.41 -0.41 -22.55
C LYS A 8 -0.70 0.37 -23.66
N ASP A 9 -1.32 1.45 -24.15
CA ASP A 9 -0.77 2.24 -25.27
C ASP A 9 0.54 2.95 -24.90
N PHE A 10 0.73 3.27 -23.62
CA PHE A 10 1.88 4.02 -23.11
C PHE A 10 2.76 3.23 -22.14
N ASP A 11 2.44 1.95 -21.87
CA ASP A 11 3.15 1.09 -20.90
C ASP A 11 3.31 1.76 -19.51
N LEU A 12 2.23 2.35 -19.01
CA LEU A 12 2.24 3.11 -17.77
C LEU A 12 1.98 2.23 -16.55
N PRO A 13 2.64 2.47 -15.42
CA PRO A 13 2.21 1.91 -14.15
C PRO A 13 0.88 2.54 -13.71
N MET A 14 0.19 1.85 -12.80
CA MET A 14 -1.06 2.32 -12.22
C MET A 14 -0.90 2.61 -10.73
N GLN A 15 -1.60 3.64 -10.26
CA GLN A 15 -1.78 3.93 -8.84
C GLN A 15 -3.25 4.21 -8.55
N SER A 16 -3.77 3.65 -7.45
CA SER A 16 -5.13 3.92 -6.97
C SER A 16 -5.25 3.61 -5.47
N HIS A 17 -6.47 3.75 -4.93
CA HIS A 17 -6.82 3.39 -3.55
C HIS A 17 -7.38 1.98 -3.49
N LEU A 18 -7.24 1.32 -2.34
CA LEU A 18 -7.76 -0.03 -2.12
C LEU A 18 -8.19 -0.21 -0.67
N SER A 19 -9.44 -0.62 -0.48
CA SER A 19 -9.99 -1.08 0.80
C SER A 19 -9.62 -0.17 1.97
N GLU A 20 -9.75 1.15 1.76
CA GLU A 20 -9.40 2.16 2.75
C GLU A 20 -10.39 2.20 3.91
N ASN A 21 -11.68 2.14 3.61
CA ASN A 21 -12.73 2.18 4.62
C ASN A 21 -13.95 1.32 4.23
N PRO A 22 -14.80 0.90 5.20
CA PRO A 22 -15.93 0.03 4.92
C PRO A 22 -16.97 0.63 3.97
N GLY A 23 -17.16 1.95 4.00
CA GLY A 23 -18.12 2.64 3.11
C GLY A 23 -17.69 2.58 1.64
N GLU A 24 -16.41 2.78 1.39
CA GLU A 24 -15.81 2.64 0.07
C GLU A 24 -15.96 1.22 -0.47
N ILE A 25 -15.65 0.21 0.34
CA ILE A 25 -15.78 -1.21 -0.03
C ILE A 25 -17.23 -1.53 -0.41
N ALA A 26 -18.19 -1.09 0.41
CA ALA A 26 -19.61 -1.28 0.13
C ALA A 26 -20.03 -0.62 -1.19
N TRP A 27 -19.56 0.59 -1.42
CA TRP A 27 -19.88 1.33 -2.64
C TRP A 27 -19.28 0.66 -3.90
N VAL A 28 -18.03 0.19 -3.83
CA VAL A 28 -17.43 -0.58 -4.94
C VAL A 28 -18.23 -1.85 -5.22
N LYS A 29 -18.72 -2.54 -4.17
CA LYS A 29 -19.56 -3.72 -4.34
C LYS A 29 -20.90 -3.41 -5.01
N GLU A 30 -21.48 -2.22 -4.77
CA GLU A 30 -22.68 -1.77 -5.47
C GLU A 30 -22.41 -1.49 -6.95
N LEU A 31 -21.26 -0.84 -7.25
CA LEU A 31 -20.89 -0.49 -8.63
C LEU A 31 -20.39 -1.70 -9.44
N CYS A 32 -19.76 -2.66 -8.77
CA CYS A 32 -19.20 -3.88 -9.35
C CYS A 32 -19.75 -5.12 -8.64
N PRO A 33 -21.06 -5.44 -8.76
CA PRO A 33 -21.69 -6.52 -8.01
C PRO A 33 -21.12 -7.91 -8.33
N TRP A 34 -20.43 -8.05 -9.44
CA TRP A 34 -19.73 -9.25 -9.89
C TRP A 34 -18.38 -9.44 -9.20
N SER A 35 -17.77 -8.39 -8.60
CA SER A 35 -16.47 -8.51 -7.94
C SER A 35 -16.57 -9.33 -6.64
N GLU A 36 -15.59 -10.16 -6.37
CA GLU A 36 -15.51 -10.93 -5.11
C GLU A 36 -15.02 -10.06 -3.97
N PHE A 37 -14.03 -9.19 -4.24
CA PHE A 37 -13.46 -8.21 -3.33
C PHE A 37 -13.20 -6.90 -4.07
N TYR A 38 -12.78 -5.84 -3.39
CA TYR A 38 -12.61 -4.53 -4.02
C TYR A 38 -11.55 -4.57 -5.14
N GLY A 39 -10.39 -5.16 -4.90
CA GLY A 39 -9.31 -5.24 -5.89
C GLY A 39 -9.66 -6.02 -7.14
N ASP A 40 -10.66 -6.92 -7.08
CA ASP A 40 -11.17 -7.65 -8.23
C ASP A 40 -11.76 -6.71 -9.28
N ALA A 41 -12.31 -5.57 -8.85
CA ALA A 41 -12.76 -4.52 -9.78
C ALA A 41 -11.63 -3.96 -10.66
N TYR A 42 -10.39 -3.91 -10.16
CA TYR A 42 -9.22 -3.53 -10.94
C TYR A 42 -8.64 -4.72 -11.72
N ASP A 43 -8.56 -5.91 -11.09
CA ASP A 43 -7.98 -7.11 -11.70
C ASP A 43 -8.75 -7.54 -12.95
N HIS A 44 -10.07 -7.41 -12.93
CA HIS A 44 -10.94 -7.66 -14.09
C HIS A 44 -10.51 -6.90 -15.35
N PHE A 45 -10.01 -5.68 -15.18
CA PHE A 45 -9.48 -4.86 -16.27
C PHE A 45 -7.97 -5.00 -16.48
N GLY A 46 -7.30 -5.90 -15.77
CA GLY A 46 -5.85 -6.08 -15.83
C GLY A 46 -5.06 -4.85 -15.32
N LEU A 47 -5.59 -4.18 -14.29
CA LEU A 47 -5.02 -3.00 -13.63
C LEU A 47 -4.67 -3.28 -12.15
N PHE A 48 -4.26 -4.54 -11.85
CA PHE A 48 -4.00 -4.98 -10.48
C PHE A 48 -2.74 -5.84 -10.41
N GLY A 49 -1.61 -5.27 -10.81
CA GLY A 49 -0.33 -5.99 -10.87
C GLY A 49 -0.17 -6.86 -12.12
N GLY A 50 0.73 -7.82 -12.07
CA GLY A 50 1.09 -8.65 -13.23
C GLY A 50 1.79 -7.84 -14.31
N GLU A 51 1.23 -7.79 -15.50
CA GLU A 51 1.77 -7.01 -16.64
C GLU A 51 1.63 -5.48 -16.44
N CYS A 52 0.79 -5.04 -15.50
CA CYS A 52 0.61 -3.63 -15.19
C CYS A 52 1.17 -3.35 -13.79
N PRO A 53 2.39 -2.83 -13.63
CA PRO A 53 2.92 -2.49 -12.32
C PRO A 53 1.95 -1.57 -11.57
N THR A 54 1.55 -1.96 -10.37
CA THR A 54 0.45 -1.29 -9.66
C THR A 54 0.82 -0.99 -8.21
N ILE A 55 0.53 0.24 -7.78
CA ILE A 55 0.57 0.67 -6.38
C ILE A 55 -0.88 0.86 -5.90
N MET A 56 -1.22 0.23 -4.77
CA MET A 56 -2.50 0.41 -4.10
C MET A 56 -2.29 1.08 -2.74
N ALA A 57 -2.91 2.24 -2.56
CA ALA A 57 -2.82 2.98 -1.32
C ALA A 57 -3.75 2.41 -0.24
N HIS A 58 -3.38 2.59 1.02
CA HIS A 58 -4.10 2.28 2.25
C HIS A 58 -4.18 0.80 2.61
N CYS A 59 -4.93 -0.03 1.90
CA CYS A 59 -5.13 -1.46 2.17
C CYS A 59 -5.44 -1.76 3.65
N VAL A 60 -6.35 -0.95 4.26
CA VAL A 60 -6.68 -1.03 5.69
C VAL A 60 -7.52 -2.25 6.00
N TYR A 61 -8.48 -2.55 5.12
CA TYR A 61 -9.50 -3.60 5.29
C TYR A 61 -9.40 -4.70 4.23
N SER A 62 -8.25 -4.86 3.59
CA SER A 62 -8.04 -5.95 2.62
C SER A 62 -8.27 -7.31 3.28
N GLY A 63 -9.19 -8.08 2.75
CA GLY A 63 -9.51 -9.45 3.18
C GLY A 63 -8.51 -10.48 2.66
N GLU A 64 -8.68 -11.74 3.09
CA GLU A 64 -7.77 -12.84 2.75
C GLU A 64 -7.58 -13.04 1.24
N GLU A 65 -8.67 -13.03 0.50
CA GLU A 65 -8.68 -13.24 -0.96
C GLU A 65 -8.01 -12.08 -1.69
N GLU A 66 -8.25 -10.85 -1.24
CA GLU A 66 -7.61 -9.65 -1.78
C GLU A 66 -6.10 -9.65 -1.52
N ILE A 67 -5.67 -9.98 -0.28
CA ILE A 67 -4.26 -10.09 0.09
C ILE A 67 -3.57 -11.19 -0.76
N ALA A 68 -4.18 -12.35 -0.88
CA ALA A 68 -3.67 -13.43 -1.71
C ALA A 68 -3.50 -13.00 -3.18
N ARG A 69 -4.49 -12.29 -3.73
CA ARG A 69 -4.44 -11.78 -5.09
C ARG A 69 -3.38 -10.68 -5.26
N MET A 70 -3.26 -9.74 -4.32
CA MET A 70 -2.18 -8.74 -4.33
C MET A 70 -0.81 -9.39 -4.36
N LYS A 71 -0.61 -10.43 -3.55
CA LYS A 71 0.66 -11.17 -3.48
C LYS A 71 0.95 -11.92 -4.80
N GLU A 72 -0.02 -12.64 -5.33
CA GLU A 72 0.08 -13.34 -6.62
C GLU A 72 0.45 -12.40 -7.76
N ARG A 73 -0.16 -11.22 -7.80
CA ARG A 73 0.01 -10.22 -8.85
C ARG A 73 1.21 -9.28 -8.63
N GLY A 74 1.89 -9.36 -7.49
CA GLY A 74 3.00 -8.48 -7.16
C GLY A 74 2.60 -7.02 -6.96
N VAL A 75 1.38 -6.76 -6.49
CA VAL A 75 0.89 -5.41 -6.19
C VAL A 75 1.71 -4.80 -5.07
N PHE A 76 2.09 -3.52 -5.22
CA PHE A 76 2.74 -2.73 -4.19
C PHE A 76 1.69 -2.03 -3.32
N ILE A 77 1.91 -2.03 -2.02
CA ILE A 77 1.10 -1.32 -1.04
C ILE A 77 1.77 0.00 -0.71
N ALA A 78 1.06 1.12 -0.82
CA ALA A 78 1.46 2.39 -0.23
C ALA A 78 0.75 2.55 1.12
N HIS A 79 1.47 2.30 2.22
CA HIS A 79 0.94 2.49 3.56
C HIS A 79 0.96 3.97 3.94
N CYS A 80 -0.22 4.54 4.18
CA CYS A 80 -0.44 5.95 4.48
C CYS A 80 -0.95 6.14 5.92
N PRO A 81 -0.11 5.97 6.96
CA PRO A 81 -0.56 5.92 8.36
C PRO A 81 -1.19 7.22 8.85
N ASP A 82 -0.68 8.37 8.40
CA ASP A 82 -1.16 9.69 8.78
C ASP A 82 -2.57 9.93 8.23
N SER A 83 -2.74 9.78 6.95
CA SER A 83 -4.02 9.89 6.26
C SER A 83 -5.06 8.93 6.83
N ASN A 84 -4.71 7.64 7.00
CA ASN A 84 -5.61 6.65 7.58
C ASN A 84 -6.13 7.05 8.97
N THR A 85 -5.29 7.72 9.75
CA THR A 85 -5.66 8.23 11.09
C THR A 85 -6.49 9.50 10.97
N ASN A 86 -6.04 10.47 10.17
CA ASN A 86 -6.67 11.78 10.00
C ASN A 86 -8.09 11.66 9.42
N LEU A 87 -8.28 10.78 8.45
CA LEU A 87 -9.57 10.53 7.80
C LEU A 87 -10.43 9.47 8.52
N SER A 88 -9.95 8.94 9.64
CA SER A 88 -10.63 7.88 10.40
C SER A 88 -10.85 6.59 9.59
N SER A 89 -9.99 6.32 8.61
CA SER A 89 -10.07 5.11 7.80
C SER A 89 -9.77 3.85 8.61
N GLY A 90 -8.80 3.92 9.54
CA GLY A 90 -8.46 2.81 10.43
C GLY A 90 -6.96 2.52 10.52
N VAL A 91 -6.61 1.32 10.98
CA VAL A 91 -5.20 0.89 11.15
C VAL A 91 -4.91 -0.32 10.30
N ALA A 92 -4.08 -0.15 9.26
CA ALA A 92 -3.71 -1.23 8.35
C ALA A 92 -2.87 -2.33 9.05
N PRO A 93 -3.00 -3.62 8.65
CA PRO A 93 -2.28 -4.74 9.23
C PRO A 93 -0.84 -4.86 8.68
N VAL A 94 -0.05 -3.79 8.75
CA VAL A 94 1.27 -3.68 8.10
C VAL A 94 2.24 -4.78 8.55
N ARG A 95 2.21 -5.16 9.84
CA ARG A 95 2.99 -6.30 10.33
C ARG A 95 2.73 -7.56 9.51
N ARG A 96 1.47 -7.88 9.26
CA ARG A 96 1.07 -9.02 8.46
C ARG A 96 1.64 -8.92 7.04
N TYR A 97 1.53 -7.76 6.41
CA TYR A 97 2.05 -7.54 5.05
C TYR A 97 3.56 -7.79 4.95
N LEU A 98 4.32 -7.32 5.95
CA LEU A 98 5.77 -7.56 6.02
C LEU A 98 6.10 -9.04 6.26
N GLU A 99 5.41 -9.70 7.18
CA GLU A 99 5.61 -11.13 7.49
C GLU A 99 5.25 -12.03 6.31
N GLU A 100 4.27 -11.67 5.51
CA GLU A 100 3.91 -12.37 4.28
C GLU A 100 4.82 -12.03 3.09
N GLY A 101 5.78 -11.12 3.26
CA GLY A 101 6.72 -10.71 2.22
C GLY A 101 6.07 -9.93 1.08
N MET A 102 5.03 -9.16 1.37
CA MET A 102 4.38 -8.31 0.37
C MET A 102 5.22 -7.07 0.05
N ASN A 103 5.09 -6.59 -1.17
CA ASN A 103 5.70 -5.32 -1.59
C ASN A 103 5.01 -4.16 -0.87
N ILE A 104 5.74 -3.41 -0.07
CA ILE A 104 5.18 -2.31 0.72
C ILE A 104 6.16 -1.17 0.90
N GLY A 105 5.66 0.05 0.71
CA GLY A 105 6.34 1.30 1.01
C GLY A 105 5.49 2.23 1.84
N LEU A 106 6.07 3.35 2.32
CA LEU A 106 5.33 4.42 2.98
C LEU A 106 4.87 5.47 1.98
N GLY A 107 3.66 5.99 2.21
CA GLY A 107 3.10 7.14 1.53
C GLY A 107 2.72 8.24 2.52
N SER A 108 2.85 9.49 2.10
CA SER A 108 2.41 10.66 2.88
C SER A 108 0.92 10.94 2.69
N ASP A 109 0.42 10.65 1.48
CA ASP A 109 -0.95 10.96 1.09
C ASP A 109 -1.38 12.39 1.46
N VAL A 110 -0.48 13.36 1.23
CA VAL A 110 -0.78 14.78 1.48
C VAL A 110 -1.76 15.28 0.39
N ALA A 111 -2.94 15.89 0.70
CA ALA A 111 -3.38 16.44 1.98
C ALA A 111 -4.43 15.60 2.74
N GLY A 112 -4.59 14.29 2.49
CA GLY A 112 -5.26 13.39 3.42
C GLY A 112 -4.40 13.23 4.67
N GLY A 113 -3.10 12.98 4.48
CA GLY A 113 -2.08 13.12 5.53
C GLY A 113 -1.68 14.60 5.76
N THR A 114 -1.13 14.87 6.92
CA THR A 114 -0.80 16.24 7.40
C THR A 114 0.57 16.73 6.96
N SER A 115 1.45 15.86 6.45
CA SER A 115 2.84 16.18 6.11
C SER A 115 3.37 15.27 5.03
N GLU A 116 4.17 15.83 4.11
CA GLU A 116 4.96 15.08 3.12
C GLU A 116 6.24 14.44 3.70
N ASN A 117 6.55 14.70 4.97
CA ASN A 117 7.77 14.21 5.62
C ASN A 117 7.68 12.71 5.95
N LEU A 118 8.43 11.88 5.23
CA LEU A 118 8.44 10.44 5.45
C LEU A 118 9.00 10.02 6.83
N PHE A 119 9.82 10.82 7.50
CA PHE A 119 10.19 10.54 8.90
C PHE A 119 8.98 10.65 9.84
N ALA A 120 8.08 11.61 9.57
CA ALA A 120 6.81 11.68 10.30
C ALA A 120 5.94 10.45 10.00
N ALA A 121 5.83 10.03 8.74
CA ALA A 121 5.11 8.84 8.35
C ALA A 121 5.68 7.56 8.99
N MET A 122 7.02 7.43 9.11
CA MET A 122 7.67 6.34 9.85
C MET A 122 7.23 6.31 11.32
N ALA A 123 7.29 7.45 12.00
CA ALA A 123 6.88 7.53 13.41
C ALA A 123 5.41 7.15 13.59
N GLN A 124 4.54 7.65 12.74
CA GLN A 124 3.11 7.34 12.77
C GLN A 124 2.80 5.88 12.42
N SER A 125 3.52 5.29 11.46
CA SER A 125 3.40 3.87 11.14
C SER A 125 3.69 2.99 12.36
N ILE A 126 4.78 3.29 13.11
CA ILE A 126 5.13 2.59 14.35
C ILE A 126 4.06 2.81 15.42
N GLN A 127 3.57 4.05 15.61
CA GLN A 127 2.52 4.36 16.59
C GLN A 127 1.21 3.63 16.26
N ALA A 128 0.77 3.68 15.01
CA ALA A 128 -0.42 2.99 14.54
C ALA A 128 -0.31 1.46 14.72
N SER A 129 0.85 0.88 14.43
CA SER A 129 1.08 -0.55 14.64
C SER A 129 0.99 -0.96 16.12
N LYS A 130 1.44 -0.10 17.05
CA LYS A 130 1.28 -0.32 18.50
C LYS A 130 -0.18 -0.28 18.93
N LEU A 131 -0.97 0.64 18.37
CA LEU A 131 -2.40 0.71 18.61
C LEU A 131 -3.11 -0.54 18.09
N ARG A 132 -2.79 -0.97 16.88
CA ARG A 132 -3.33 -2.21 16.32
C ARG A 132 -3.01 -3.42 17.21
N TRP A 133 -1.75 -3.60 17.56
CA TRP A 133 -1.32 -4.66 18.46
C TRP A 133 -2.07 -4.66 19.79
N ARG A 134 -2.25 -3.48 20.38
CA ARG A 134 -2.85 -3.36 21.70
C ARG A 134 -4.37 -3.50 21.72
N LEU A 135 -5.04 -3.02 20.66
CA LEU A 135 -6.49 -2.83 20.66
C LEU A 135 -7.22 -3.79 19.72
N LEU A 136 -6.58 -4.26 18.66
CA LEU A 136 -7.24 -5.01 17.60
C LEU A 136 -6.70 -6.45 17.48
N ASP A 137 -5.38 -6.64 17.45
CA ASP A 137 -4.78 -7.94 17.19
C ASP A 137 -3.41 -8.07 17.88
N ALA A 138 -3.38 -8.76 19.01
CA ALA A 138 -2.18 -8.97 19.81
C ALA A 138 -1.15 -9.91 19.15
N SER A 139 -1.49 -10.61 18.09
CA SER A 139 -0.55 -11.44 17.31
C SER A 139 0.36 -10.60 16.41
N LEU A 140 -0.11 -9.45 15.93
CA LEU A 140 0.60 -8.54 15.03
C LEU A 140 1.50 -7.58 15.80
N LYS A 141 2.71 -8.03 16.14
CA LYS A 141 3.71 -7.22 16.89
C LYS A 141 3.93 -5.84 16.26
N PRO A 142 4.22 -4.81 17.09
CA PRO A 142 4.54 -3.47 16.60
C PRO A 142 5.72 -3.47 15.62
N LEU A 143 5.71 -2.51 14.70
CA LEU A 143 6.81 -2.26 13.77
C LEU A 143 8.04 -1.74 14.53
N THR A 144 9.23 -2.11 14.03
CA THR A 144 10.50 -1.54 14.46
C THR A 144 10.85 -0.30 13.62
N ILE A 145 11.87 0.44 14.06
CA ILE A 145 12.37 1.60 13.32
C ILE A 145 13.02 1.17 11.99
N GLU A 146 13.72 0.04 11.99
CA GLU A 146 14.38 -0.52 10.81
C GLU A 146 13.35 -0.92 9.75
N GLU A 147 12.25 -1.52 10.15
CA GLU A 147 11.16 -1.88 9.24
C GLU A 147 10.46 -0.64 8.66
N ALA A 148 10.20 0.37 9.49
CA ALA A 148 9.64 1.63 9.02
C ALA A 148 10.61 2.36 8.06
N PHE A 149 11.91 2.34 8.34
CA PHE A 149 12.93 2.89 7.47
C PHE A 149 13.05 2.11 6.15
N TYR A 150 12.99 0.78 6.21
CA TYR A 150 12.95 -0.06 5.01
C TYR A 150 11.77 0.33 4.09
N MET A 151 10.57 0.48 4.64
CA MET A 151 9.39 0.89 3.87
C MET A 151 9.53 2.30 3.28
N ALA A 152 10.19 3.22 4.01
CA ALA A 152 10.44 4.60 3.56
C ALA A 152 11.51 4.70 2.47
N THR A 153 12.32 3.67 2.25
CA THR A 153 13.48 3.68 1.36
C THR A 153 13.43 2.51 0.37
N LYS A 154 14.16 1.43 0.64
CA LYS A 154 14.33 0.28 -0.24
C LYS A 154 12.99 -0.42 -0.58
N GLY A 155 12.08 -0.54 0.39
CA GLY A 155 10.77 -1.17 0.19
C GLY A 155 9.92 -0.43 -0.83
N GLY A 156 9.75 0.88 -0.65
CA GLY A 156 9.03 1.73 -1.61
C GLY A 156 9.79 1.88 -2.93
N GLY A 157 11.11 2.03 -2.86
CA GLY A 157 11.99 2.16 -4.02
C GLY A 157 11.94 0.96 -4.97
N ALA A 158 11.69 -0.23 -4.44
CA ALA A 158 11.65 -1.47 -5.24
C ALA A 158 10.62 -1.44 -6.38
N PHE A 159 9.58 -0.60 -6.29
CA PHE A 159 8.64 -0.37 -7.38
C PHE A 159 9.30 0.23 -8.63
N PHE A 160 10.29 1.07 -8.43
CA PHE A 160 11.05 1.76 -9.49
C PHE A 160 12.34 1.01 -9.88
N GLY A 161 12.60 -0.15 -9.29
CA GLY A 161 13.78 -0.97 -9.54
C GLY A 161 14.82 -0.86 -8.45
N LYS A 162 16.07 -0.55 -8.81
CA LYS A 162 17.19 -0.48 -7.87
C LYS A 162 17.38 0.94 -7.33
N VAL A 163 16.40 1.46 -6.60
CA VAL A 163 16.45 2.77 -5.90
C VAL A 163 16.16 2.60 -4.41
N GLY A 164 16.48 3.59 -3.61
CA GLY A 164 16.24 3.61 -2.16
C GLY A 164 17.24 2.80 -1.33
N SER A 165 18.42 2.47 -1.85
CA SER A 165 19.51 1.80 -1.13
C SER A 165 20.88 2.27 -1.61
N PHE A 166 21.89 2.20 -0.73
CA PHE A 166 23.31 2.44 -1.07
C PHE A 166 24.08 1.15 -1.42
N GLU A 167 23.39 0.06 -1.67
CA GLU A 167 24.02 -1.20 -2.07
C GLU A 167 24.66 -1.08 -3.48
N PRO A 168 25.74 -1.81 -3.77
CA PRO A 168 26.33 -1.81 -5.10
C PRO A 168 25.32 -2.19 -6.18
N GLY A 169 25.23 -1.37 -7.24
CA GLY A 169 24.32 -1.57 -8.36
C GLY A 169 22.95 -0.91 -8.19
N TYR A 170 22.73 -0.18 -7.09
CA TYR A 170 21.59 0.71 -6.92
C TYR A 170 21.89 2.10 -7.50
N GLU A 171 20.85 2.78 -7.98
CA GLU A 171 20.92 4.20 -8.31
C GLU A 171 21.18 5.02 -7.05
N PHE A 172 22.02 6.04 -7.14
CA PHE A 172 22.37 6.87 -5.99
C PHE A 172 21.32 7.95 -5.77
N ASP A 173 20.45 7.72 -4.79
CA ASP A 173 19.45 8.67 -4.33
C ASP A 173 19.75 9.08 -2.88
N ALA A 174 19.98 10.35 -2.64
CA ALA A 174 20.28 10.88 -1.32
C ALA A 174 19.65 12.27 -1.11
N VAL A 175 19.23 12.52 0.12
CA VAL A 175 18.79 13.84 0.60
C VAL A 175 19.76 14.32 1.66
N VAL A 176 20.16 15.60 1.54
CA VAL A 176 21.05 16.28 2.48
C VAL A 176 20.27 17.27 3.34
#